data_90008c82229e10980b5ea527c433656f
#
_entry.id   90008c82229e10980b5ea527c433656f
#
_cell.length_a   1.000
_cell.length_b   1.000
_cell.length_c   1.000
_cell.angle_alpha   90.00
_cell.angle_beta   90.00
_cell.angle_gamma   90.00
#
_symmetry.space_group_name_H-M   'P 1'
#
loop_
_entity.id
_entity.type
_entity.pdbx_description
1 polymer ?
#
loop_
_entity_poly.entity_id
_entity_poly.type
_entity_poly.pdbx_seq_one_letter_code
_entity_poly.pdbx_strand_id
1 'polypeptide(L)'
;MYAKIQITGTIEAVTGMHIGGSSAFSAIGAVDSPIIKDVKTNNPMIPGSSLKGKMRTLLAKKYNSQVGEPDDDDERITSLFGSAKKKNIKPSRVLFSDMILENWDELKRYGLTSRTEVKFENSIKRTTGVALSLIHI
;
A
#
# COMPACT_ATOMS: atom_id res chain seq x y z
N MET A 1 34.03 -4.27 4.06
CA MET A 1 33.18 -5.28 4.74
C MET A 1 31.72 -4.91 4.46
N TYR A 2 30.91 -5.83 3.94
CA TYR A 2 29.51 -5.59 3.67
C TYR A 2 28.67 -6.37 4.70
N ALA A 3 27.69 -5.72 5.31
CA ALA A 3 26.76 -6.36 6.23
C ALA A 3 25.32 -6.21 5.71
N LYS A 4 24.50 -7.24 5.89
CA LYS A 4 23.07 -7.23 5.62
C LYS A 4 22.34 -7.36 6.96
N ILE A 5 21.45 -6.43 7.24
CA ILE A 5 20.60 -6.46 8.43
C ILE A 5 19.19 -6.88 7.96
N GLN A 6 18.65 -7.90 8.57
CA GLN A 6 17.27 -8.34 8.36
C GLN A 6 16.43 -7.93 9.55
N ILE A 7 15.31 -7.25 9.27
CA ILE A 7 14.30 -6.88 10.26
C ILE A 7 13.05 -7.67 9.95
N THR A 8 12.55 -8.42 10.90
CA THR A 8 11.32 -9.22 10.79
C THR A 8 10.31 -8.76 11.82
N GLY A 9 9.03 -8.82 11.49
CA GLY A 9 7.94 -8.43 12.37
C GLY A 9 6.59 -8.69 11.75
N THR A 10 5.54 -8.45 12.51
CA THR A 10 4.15 -8.56 12.06
C THR A 10 3.52 -7.16 12.02
N ILE A 11 2.74 -6.90 10.99
CA ILE A 11 1.90 -5.69 10.88
C ILE A 11 0.48 -6.09 11.21
N GLU A 12 -0.08 -5.49 12.25
CA GLU A 12 -1.46 -5.65 12.64
C GLU A 12 -2.33 -4.55 12.01
N ALA A 13 -3.37 -4.96 11.30
CA ALA A 13 -4.37 -4.04 10.76
C ALA A 13 -5.45 -3.80 11.83
N VAL A 14 -5.38 -2.68 12.53
CA VAL A 14 -6.33 -2.30 13.60
C VAL A 14 -7.65 -1.77 13.03
N THR A 15 -7.63 -1.23 11.82
CA THR A 15 -8.82 -0.72 11.12
C THR A 15 -8.87 -1.29 9.71
N GLY A 16 -10.03 -1.17 9.06
CA GLY A 16 -10.17 -1.55 7.65
C GLY A 16 -9.11 -0.88 6.78
N MET A 17 -8.50 -1.66 5.90
CA MET A 17 -7.43 -1.22 5.01
C MET A 17 -7.76 -1.61 3.57
N HIS A 18 -7.51 -0.70 2.64
CA HIS A 18 -7.65 -0.93 1.21
C HIS A 18 -6.34 -0.60 0.50
N ILE A 19 -5.81 -1.55 -0.25
CA ILE A 19 -4.71 -1.34 -1.20
C ILE A 19 -5.22 -1.80 -2.56
N GLY A 20 -5.45 -0.84 -3.46
CA GLY A 20 -6.00 -1.11 -4.78
C GLY A 20 -5.08 -1.95 -5.65
N GLY A 21 -5.68 -2.92 -6.33
CA GLY A 21 -5.06 -3.65 -7.43
C GLY A 21 -5.28 -2.96 -8.78
N SER A 22 -4.78 -3.56 -9.86
CA SER A 22 -5.05 -3.09 -11.22
C SER A 22 -6.48 -3.44 -11.63
N SER A 23 -7.23 -2.45 -12.10
CA SER A 23 -8.56 -2.62 -12.69
C SER A 23 -8.54 -2.88 -14.20
N ALA A 24 -7.36 -3.07 -14.80
CA ALA A 24 -7.17 -3.14 -16.26
C ALA A 24 -8.00 -4.21 -16.97
N PHE A 25 -8.58 -5.18 -16.26
CA PHE A 25 -9.40 -6.27 -16.79
C PHE A 25 -10.68 -6.50 -15.99
N SER A 26 -11.26 -5.47 -15.37
CA SER A 26 -12.54 -5.61 -14.69
C SER A 26 -13.66 -5.85 -15.71
N ALA A 27 -14.34 -6.99 -15.60
CA ALA A 27 -15.54 -7.26 -16.37
C ALA A 27 -16.66 -6.29 -15.97
N ILE A 28 -17.61 -6.03 -16.87
CA ILE A 28 -18.80 -5.22 -16.58
C ILE A 28 -19.53 -5.84 -15.38
N GLY A 29 -19.72 -5.06 -14.31
CA GLY A 29 -20.32 -5.52 -13.06
C GLY A 29 -19.34 -6.09 -12.02
N ALA A 30 -18.04 -6.09 -12.31
CA ALA A 30 -17.02 -6.41 -11.31
C ALA A 30 -16.81 -5.25 -10.32
N VAL A 31 -16.07 -5.54 -9.24
CA VAL A 31 -15.69 -4.53 -8.22
C VAL A 31 -14.87 -3.43 -8.87
N ASP A 32 -15.30 -2.17 -8.76
CA ASP A 32 -14.62 -1.02 -9.39
C ASP A 32 -13.22 -0.78 -8.84
N SER A 33 -12.98 -1.17 -7.59
CA SER A 33 -11.71 -0.99 -6.89
C SER A 33 -11.27 -2.31 -6.23
N PRO A 34 -10.76 -3.27 -7.03
CA PRO A 34 -10.32 -4.55 -6.48
C PRO A 34 -9.10 -4.35 -5.58
N ILE A 35 -9.03 -5.11 -4.49
CA ILE A 35 -7.84 -5.15 -3.66
C ILE A 35 -6.74 -6.00 -4.31
N ILE A 36 -5.50 -5.66 -4.00
CA ILE A 36 -4.36 -6.47 -4.44
C ILE A 36 -4.28 -7.77 -3.64
N LYS A 37 -4.06 -8.89 -4.34
CA LYS A 37 -3.98 -10.23 -3.77
C LYS A 37 -2.75 -10.96 -4.30
N ASP A 38 -2.23 -11.86 -3.49
CA ASP A 38 -1.21 -12.80 -3.93
C ASP A 38 -1.78 -13.77 -4.97
N VAL A 39 -1.10 -13.87 -6.09
CA VAL A 39 -1.56 -14.67 -7.25
C VAL A 39 -1.66 -16.17 -6.91
N LYS A 40 -0.78 -16.67 -6.04
CA LYS A 40 -0.70 -18.09 -5.70
C LYS A 40 -1.77 -18.50 -4.69
N THR A 41 -1.96 -17.72 -3.65
CA THR A 41 -2.84 -18.04 -2.52
C THR A 41 -4.19 -17.35 -2.58
N ASN A 42 -4.33 -16.35 -3.44
CA ASN A 42 -5.49 -15.43 -3.51
C ASN A 42 -5.77 -14.71 -2.17
N ASN A 43 -4.78 -14.64 -1.30
CA ASN A 43 -4.87 -13.91 -0.04
C ASN A 43 -4.62 -12.42 -0.27
N PRO A 44 -5.31 -11.55 0.48
CA PRO A 44 -4.96 -10.13 0.52
C PRO A 44 -3.49 -9.96 0.89
N MET A 45 -2.83 -9.00 0.25
CA MET A 45 -1.43 -8.73 0.52
C MET A 45 -1.14 -7.24 0.58
N ILE A 46 -0.10 -6.89 1.31
CA ILE A 46 0.50 -5.56 1.27
C ILE A 46 1.77 -5.67 0.44
N PRO A 47 1.82 -5.09 -0.76
CA PRO A 47 3.04 -5.09 -1.56
C PRO A 47 4.18 -4.36 -0.84
N GLY A 48 5.36 -4.94 -0.86
CA GLY A 48 6.55 -4.31 -0.29
C GLY A 48 6.85 -2.94 -0.90
N SER A 49 6.52 -2.75 -2.19
CA SER A 49 6.62 -1.45 -2.86
C SER A 49 5.70 -0.39 -2.24
N SER A 50 4.46 -0.75 -1.90
CA SER A 50 3.50 0.14 -1.25
C SER A 50 3.95 0.53 0.16
N LEU A 51 4.41 -0.45 0.94
CA LEU A 51 4.96 -0.18 2.26
C LEU A 51 6.21 0.70 2.19
N LYS A 52 7.12 0.39 1.26
CA LYS A 52 8.33 1.19 1.04
C LYS A 52 8.00 2.65 0.72
N GLY A 53 7.05 2.89 -0.19
CA GLY A 53 6.61 4.25 -0.54
C GLY A 53 5.98 4.98 0.65
N LYS A 54 5.13 4.31 1.42
CA LYS A 54 4.51 4.87 2.61
C LYS A 54 5.53 5.21 3.69
N MET A 55 6.48 4.32 3.96
CA MET A 55 7.56 4.54 4.92
C MET A 55 8.44 5.73 4.51
N ARG A 56 8.80 5.82 3.22
CA ARG A 56 9.54 6.98 2.69
C ARG A 56 8.79 8.28 2.96
N THR A 57 7.50 8.34 2.64
CA THR A 57 6.67 9.54 2.85
C THR A 57 6.58 9.93 4.33
N LEU A 58 6.42 8.96 5.23
CA LEU A 58 6.37 9.22 6.67
C LEU A 58 7.70 9.76 7.21
N LEU A 59 8.81 9.21 6.73
CA LEU A 59 10.15 9.71 7.09
C LEU A 59 10.42 11.09 6.51
N ALA A 60 9.97 11.35 5.27
CA ALA A 60 10.05 12.68 4.67
C ALA A 60 9.28 13.72 5.51
N LYS A 61 8.07 13.41 5.94
CA LYS A 61 7.30 14.28 6.85
C LYS A 61 7.97 14.53 8.19
N LYS A 62 8.79 13.59 8.65
CA LYS A 62 9.48 13.70 9.95
C LYS A 62 10.79 14.47 9.84
N TYR A 63 11.52 14.33 8.75
CA TYR A 63 12.91 14.81 8.65
C TYR A 63 13.10 15.96 7.67
N ASN A 64 12.23 16.14 6.69
CA ASN A 64 12.31 17.28 5.78
C ASN A 64 11.69 18.52 6.42
N SER A 65 12.25 19.69 6.12
CA SER A 65 11.66 20.98 6.50
C SER A 65 10.35 21.23 5.75
N GLN A 66 10.27 20.78 4.50
CA GLN A 66 9.09 20.79 3.66
C GLN A 66 9.04 19.47 2.87
N VAL A 67 7.85 18.91 2.70
CA VAL A 67 7.65 17.71 1.88
C VAL A 67 7.51 18.14 0.44
N GLY A 68 8.48 17.75 -0.38
CA GLY A 68 8.53 18.02 -1.83
C GLY A 68 8.64 16.73 -2.64
N GLU A 69 9.36 16.82 -3.75
CA GLU A 69 9.64 15.66 -4.59
C GLU A 69 10.57 14.66 -3.89
N PRO A 70 10.42 13.36 -4.15
CA PRO A 70 11.22 12.32 -3.49
C PRO A 70 12.73 12.50 -3.64
N ASP A 71 13.19 13.09 -4.75
CA ASP A 71 14.61 13.31 -5.00
C ASP A 71 15.19 14.51 -4.23
N ASP A 72 14.34 15.32 -3.59
CA ASP A 72 14.72 16.44 -2.73
C ASP A 72 14.59 16.11 -1.23
N ASP A 73 14.33 14.83 -0.91
CA ASP A 73 14.32 14.35 0.46
C ASP A 73 15.67 14.54 1.18
N ASP A 74 15.62 14.62 2.51
CA ASP A 74 16.81 14.63 3.38
C ASP A 74 17.80 13.53 2.99
N GLU A 75 19.09 13.80 3.16
CA GLU A 75 20.15 12.88 2.75
C GLU A 75 20.05 11.49 3.41
N ARG A 76 19.55 11.41 4.64
CA ARG A 76 19.29 10.14 5.33
C ARG A 76 18.27 9.30 4.59
N ILE A 77 17.22 9.93 4.04
CA ILE A 77 16.16 9.26 3.30
C ILE A 77 16.66 8.83 1.93
N THR A 78 17.28 9.73 1.18
CA THR A 78 17.83 9.41 -0.13
C THR A 78 18.94 8.35 -0.08
N SER A 79 19.72 8.29 1.00
CA SER A 79 20.73 7.25 1.21
C SER A 79 20.14 5.87 1.48
N LEU A 80 18.94 5.79 2.09
CA LEU A 80 18.26 4.53 2.38
C LEU A 80 17.37 4.09 1.20
N PHE A 81 16.52 4.98 0.73
CA PHE A 81 15.47 4.66 -0.26
C PHE A 81 15.92 4.84 -1.71
N GLY A 82 17.04 5.51 -1.91
CA GLY A 82 17.58 5.82 -3.21
C GLY A 82 17.10 7.16 -3.76
N SER A 83 17.76 7.65 -4.81
CA SER A 83 17.39 8.85 -5.57
C SER A 83 17.69 8.64 -7.04
N ALA A 84 16.80 9.13 -7.91
CA ALA A 84 16.94 9.11 -9.35
C ALA A 84 17.47 10.44 -9.92
N LYS A 85 17.85 11.40 -9.07
CA LYS A 85 18.34 12.72 -9.49
C LYS A 85 19.58 12.59 -10.39
N LYS A 86 19.48 13.06 -11.63
CA LYS A 86 20.49 12.86 -12.69
C LYS A 86 21.95 13.15 -12.28
N LYS A 87 22.18 14.10 -11.37
CA LYS A 87 23.53 14.46 -10.88
C LYS A 87 23.99 13.64 -9.68
N ASN A 88 23.11 12.89 -9.01
CA ASN A 88 23.43 12.14 -7.80
C ASN A 88 22.52 10.93 -7.66
N ILE A 89 22.67 9.96 -8.55
CA ILE A 89 21.91 8.71 -8.51
C ILE A 89 22.39 7.88 -7.33
N LYS A 90 21.49 7.55 -6.41
CA LYS A 90 21.78 6.67 -5.27
C LYS A 90 20.90 5.42 -5.36
N PRO A 91 21.47 4.21 -5.35
CA PRO A 91 20.68 2.98 -5.29
C PRO A 91 19.99 2.84 -3.93
N SER A 92 18.81 2.23 -3.91
CA SER A 92 18.14 1.91 -2.66
C SER A 92 18.91 0.84 -1.88
N ARG A 93 19.08 1.06 -0.59
CA ARG A 93 19.72 0.13 0.35
C ARG A 93 18.69 -0.71 1.13
N VAL A 94 17.41 -0.37 1.06
CA VAL A 94 16.33 -1.08 1.75
C VAL A 94 15.48 -1.86 0.75
N LEU A 95 15.19 -3.10 1.13
CA LEU A 95 14.29 -4.00 0.42
C LEU A 95 13.11 -4.31 1.34
N PHE A 96 11.92 -4.27 0.79
CA PHE A 96 10.68 -4.64 1.50
C PHE A 96 10.08 -5.86 0.82
N SER A 97 9.81 -6.89 1.58
CA SER A 97 9.08 -8.07 1.10
C SER A 97 7.58 -7.78 1.08
N ASP A 98 6.88 -8.49 0.21
CA ASP A 98 5.43 -8.52 0.23
C ASP A 98 4.96 -9.23 1.51
N MET A 99 3.85 -8.77 2.07
CA MET A 99 3.26 -9.33 3.28
C MET A 99 1.87 -9.87 2.95
N ILE A 100 1.68 -11.15 3.23
CA ILE A 100 0.45 -11.87 2.95
C ILE A 100 -0.32 -12.04 4.27
N LEU A 101 -1.66 -12.02 4.20
CA LEU A 101 -2.51 -12.28 5.37
C LEU A 101 -2.20 -13.68 5.94
N GLU A 102 -1.73 -13.74 7.20
CA GLU A 102 -1.32 -14.99 7.85
C GLU A 102 -2.43 -15.64 8.68
N ASN A 103 -3.24 -14.84 9.38
CA ASN A 103 -4.18 -15.35 10.38
C ASN A 103 -5.59 -15.64 9.84
N TRP A 104 -5.72 -16.04 8.56
CA TRP A 104 -7.03 -16.32 7.96
C TRP A 104 -7.83 -17.40 8.72
N ASP A 105 -7.18 -18.46 9.18
CA ASP A 105 -7.88 -19.56 9.88
C ASP A 105 -8.39 -19.14 11.26
N GLU A 106 -7.75 -18.17 11.89
CA GLU A 106 -8.23 -17.53 13.10
C GLU A 106 -9.47 -16.66 12.79
N LEU A 107 -9.40 -15.84 11.77
CA LEU A 107 -10.49 -14.96 11.35
C LEU A 107 -11.76 -15.75 10.98
N LYS A 108 -11.64 -16.92 10.37
CA LYS A 108 -12.75 -17.82 10.11
C LYS A 108 -13.50 -18.23 11.38
N ARG A 109 -12.81 -18.43 12.50
CA ARG A 109 -13.43 -18.80 13.78
C ARG A 109 -14.32 -17.71 14.34
N TYR A 110 -14.07 -16.45 13.95
CA TYR A 110 -14.92 -15.30 14.28
C TYR A 110 -16.09 -15.10 13.29
N GLY A 111 -16.33 -16.05 12.38
CA GLY A 111 -17.46 -16.04 11.47
C GLY A 111 -17.21 -15.31 10.14
N LEU A 112 -15.98 -14.90 9.84
CA LEU A 112 -15.69 -14.30 8.54
C LEU A 112 -15.77 -15.35 7.43
N THR A 113 -16.60 -15.08 6.43
CA THR A 113 -16.80 -15.96 5.26
C THR A 113 -15.90 -15.59 4.10
N SER A 114 -15.37 -14.37 4.08
CA SER A 114 -14.48 -13.86 3.03
C SER A 114 -13.24 -13.21 3.62
N ARG A 115 -12.12 -13.32 2.92
CA ARG A 115 -10.84 -12.64 3.25
C ARG A 115 -10.89 -11.14 2.96
N THR A 116 -11.92 -10.69 2.29
CA THR A 116 -12.11 -9.30 1.87
C THR A 116 -13.56 -8.92 2.02
N GLU A 117 -13.83 -7.69 2.39
CA GLU A 117 -15.16 -7.13 2.46
C GLU A 117 -15.41 -6.26 1.22
N VAL A 118 -16.58 -6.42 0.62
CA VAL A 118 -17.04 -5.54 -0.46
C VAL A 118 -17.89 -4.45 0.17
N LYS A 119 -17.47 -3.21 0.03
CA LYS A 119 -18.23 -2.03 0.46
C LYS A 119 -18.77 -1.29 -0.74
N PHE A 120 -19.98 -0.79 -0.59
CA PHE A 120 -20.62 0.07 -1.59
C PHE A 120 -20.53 1.51 -1.09
N GLU A 121 -19.89 2.37 -1.86
CA GLU A 121 -19.79 3.79 -1.56
C GLU A 121 -20.40 4.62 -2.68
N ASN A 122 -21.08 5.70 -2.32
CA ASN A 122 -21.60 6.68 -3.27
C ASN A 122 -20.69 7.90 -3.31
N SER A 123 -20.20 8.24 -4.48
CA SER A 123 -19.55 9.53 -4.69
C SER A 123 -20.61 10.61 -4.91
N ILE A 124 -20.63 11.62 -4.04
CA ILE A 124 -21.59 12.73 -4.11
C ILE A 124 -20.86 13.99 -4.57
N LYS A 125 -21.38 14.61 -5.61
CA LYS A 125 -20.88 15.91 -6.05
C LYS A 125 -21.23 16.98 -5.00
N ARG A 126 -20.21 17.51 -4.34
CA ARG A 126 -20.35 18.42 -3.19
C ARG A 126 -21.15 19.67 -3.53
N THR A 127 -21.10 20.16 -4.77
CA THR A 127 -21.77 21.38 -5.23
C THR A 127 -23.26 21.19 -5.53
N THR A 128 -23.68 19.97 -5.90
CA THR A 128 -25.07 19.70 -6.35
C THR A 128 -25.79 18.68 -5.48
N GLY A 129 -25.10 17.98 -4.58
CA GLY A 129 -25.65 16.91 -3.76
C GLY A 129 -26.08 15.66 -4.54
N VAL A 130 -25.80 15.61 -5.83
CA VAL A 130 -26.20 14.50 -6.70
C VAL A 130 -25.17 13.36 -6.61
N ALA A 131 -25.65 12.11 -6.47
CA ALA A 131 -24.81 10.93 -6.54
C ALA A 131 -24.20 10.80 -7.93
N LEU A 132 -22.86 10.70 -8.01
CA LEU A 132 -22.13 10.61 -9.27
C LEU A 132 -21.95 9.16 -9.73
N SER A 133 -21.76 8.24 -8.80
CA SER A 133 -21.54 6.82 -9.08
C SER A 133 -21.65 6.00 -7.82
N LEU A 134 -22.06 4.75 -7.95
CA LEU A 134 -21.85 3.70 -6.95
C LEU A 134 -20.45 3.14 -7.15
N ILE A 135 -19.60 3.29 -6.14
CA ILE A 135 -18.24 2.73 -6.15
C ILE A 135 -18.27 1.45 -5.32
N HIS A 136 -17.90 0.34 -5.94
CA HIS A 136 -17.68 -0.94 -5.25
C HIS A 136 -16.20 -1.01 -4.80
N ILE A 137 -15.97 -0.99 -3.53
CA ILE A 137 -14.63 -1.13 -2.95
C ILE A 137 -14.48 -2.51 -2.35
#